data_18bec0f4716b37fafb4e97c27aa8352d
#
_entry.id   18bec0f4716b37fafb4e97c27aa8352d
#
_cell.length_a   1.000
_cell.length_b   1.000
_cell.length_c   1.000
_cell.angle_alpha   90.00
_cell.angle_beta   90.00
_cell.angle_gamma   90.00
#
_symmetry.space_group_name_H-M   'P 1'
#
loop_
_entity.id
_entity.type
_entity.pdbx_description
1 polymer ?
#
loop_
_entity_poly.entity_id
_entity_poly.type
_entity_poly.pdbx_seq_one_letter_code
_entity_poly.pdbx_strand_id
1 'polypeptide(L)'
;ADHVIDYKKENYTASGKQYDLIIDMIGNHSLSDNRKVMAPGATLVIVGGSKGDWIGPLWGPVWASMYSPFVSQQFKLLLAKMRKADLDTLAELMQSGYVTPVIDRTYPLSDISAAIRYSEEGHARGKIIINVE
;
A
#
# COMPACT_ATOMS: atom_id res chain seq x y z
N ALA A 1 -0.95 -14.07 7.34
CA ALA A 1 0.40 -13.52 7.56
C ALA A 1 1.04 -14.25 8.74
N ASP A 2 2.32 -14.59 8.63
CA ASP A 2 3.06 -15.30 9.69
C ASP A 2 3.45 -14.36 10.83
N HIS A 3 3.58 -13.06 10.51
CA HIS A 3 3.91 -12.02 11.47
C HIS A 3 3.17 -10.72 11.14
N VAL A 4 2.63 -10.07 12.16
CA VAL A 4 1.93 -8.78 12.04
C VAL A 4 2.61 -7.77 12.96
N ILE A 5 2.91 -6.59 12.44
CA ILE A 5 3.54 -5.48 13.17
C ILE A 5 2.50 -4.39 13.38
N ASP A 6 2.27 -4.02 14.65
CA ASP A 6 1.47 -2.83 14.97
C ASP A 6 2.31 -1.57 14.75
N TYR A 7 2.10 -0.90 13.63
CA TYR A 7 2.85 0.29 13.25
C TYR A 7 2.75 1.46 14.24
N LYS A 8 1.78 1.41 15.16
CA LYS A 8 1.66 2.40 16.24
C LYS A 8 2.64 2.16 17.38
N LYS A 9 3.16 0.95 17.50
CA LYS A 9 4.05 0.51 18.58
C LYS A 9 5.45 0.20 18.09
N GLU A 10 5.57 -0.26 16.85
CA GLU A 10 6.80 -0.76 16.28
C GLU A 10 7.07 -0.15 14.91
N ASN A 11 8.34 0.15 14.65
CA ASN A 11 8.81 0.57 13.34
C ASN A 11 9.61 -0.58 12.70
N TYR A 12 9.08 -1.18 11.65
CA TYR A 12 9.73 -2.30 10.96
C TYR A 12 11.09 -1.93 10.37
N THR A 13 11.30 -0.65 9.99
CA THR A 13 12.58 -0.19 9.43
C THR A 13 13.68 -0.07 10.49
N ALA A 14 13.33 -0.20 11.78
CA ALA A 14 14.25 -0.23 12.90
C ALA A 14 14.42 -1.64 13.52
N SER A 15 13.76 -2.66 12.94
CA SER A 15 13.70 -4.01 13.51
C SER A 15 15.00 -4.80 13.44
N GLY A 16 15.97 -4.38 12.62
CA GLY A 16 17.19 -5.14 12.33
C GLY A 16 16.96 -6.39 11.44
N LYS A 17 15.71 -6.71 11.09
CA LYS A 17 15.39 -7.78 10.14
C LYS A 17 15.69 -7.34 8.73
N GLN A 18 15.98 -8.30 7.84
CA GLN A 18 16.15 -8.04 6.41
C GLN A 18 15.07 -8.77 5.62
N TYR A 19 14.61 -8.10 4.56
CA TYR A 19 13.55 -8.58 3.68
C TYR A 19 14.05 -8.64 2.23
N ASP A 20 13.72 -9.71 1.52
CA ASP A 20 14.03 -9.90 0.09
C ASP A 20 13.05 -9.14 -0.81
N LEU A 21 11.82 -8.93 -0.31
CA LEU A 21 10.77 -8.19 -1.01
C LEU A 21 10.01 -7.31 -0.03
N ILE A 22 9.87 -6.04 -0.36
CA ILE A 22 8.99 -5.09 0.33
C ILE A 22 7.97 -4.57 -0.68
N ILE A 23 6.68 -4.65 -0.34
CA ILE A 23 5.59 -4.04 -1.12
C ILE A 23 5.04 -2.87 -0.30
N ASP A 24 5.40 -1.66 -0.70
CA ASP A 24 4.99 -0.44 -0.02
C ASP A 24 3.69 0.10 -0.61
N MET A 25 2.59 -0.14 0.09
CA MET A 25 1.24 0.28 -0.31
C MET A 25 0.91 1.71 0.11
N ILE A 26 1.64 2.27 1.09
CA ILE A 26 1.28 3.53 1.77
C ILE A 26 2.28 4.64 1.48
N GLY A 27 3.57 4.32 1.37
CA GLY A 27 4.62 5.30 1.13
C GLY A 27 4.91 6.20 2.34
N ASN A 28 4.78 5.69 3.55
CA ASN A 28 5.00 6.46 4.78
C ASN A 28 6.41 6.37 5.33
N HIS A 29 7.30 5.60 4.71
CA HIS A 29 8.72 5.52 5.04
C HIS A 29 9.57 6.01 3.86
N SER A 30 10.71 6.61 4.19
CA SER A 30 11.66 7.05 3.16
C SER A 30 12.33 5.85 2.46
N LEU A 31 12.83 6.07 1.24
CA LEU A 31 13.63 5.05 0.55
C LEU A 31 14.87 4.65 1.35
N SER A 32 15.49 5.59 2.06
CA SER A 32 16.65 5.33 2.91
C SER A 32 16.30 4.44 4.11
N ASP A 33 15.10 4.58 4.68
CA ASP A 33 14.66 3.75 5.79
C ASP A 33 14.32 2.34 5.32
N ASN A 34 13.60 2.22 4.21
CA ASN A 34 13.33 0.93 3.58
C ASN A 34 14.63 0.16 3.26
N ARG A 35 15.65 0.85 2.75
CA ARG A 35 16.95 0.24 2.44
C ARG A 35 17.66 -0.39 3.63
N LYS A 36 17.49 0.15 4.84
CA LYS A 36 18.10 -0.40 6.07
C LYS A 36 17.67 -1.84 6.35
N VAL A 37 16.48 -2.20 5.90
CA VAL A 37 15.86 -3.52 6.10
C VAL A 37 15.74 -4.34 4.82
N MET A 38 16.37 -3.91 3.74
CA MET A 38 16.45 -4.67 2.49
C MET A 38 17.72 -5.52 2.46
N ALA A 39 17.56 -6.81 2.21
CA ALA A 39 18.69 -7.71 1.94
C ALA A 39 19.45 -7.29 0.67
N PRO A 40 20.71 -7.73 0.50
CA PRO A 40 21.42 -7.58 -0.77
C PRO A 40 20.61 -8.23 -1.92
N GLY A 41 20.38 -7.48 -3.00
CA GLY A 41 19.57 -7.94 -4.15
C GLY A 41 18.04 -7.85 -3.95
N ALA A 42 17.56 -7.41 -2.80
CA ALA A 42 16.14 -7.27 -2.50
C ALA A 42 15.43 -6.27 -3.41
N THR A 43 14.12 -6.44 -3.53
CA THR A 43 13.25 -5.57 -4.34
C THR A 43 12.29 -4.79 -3.43
N LEU A 44 12.22 -3.47 -3.60
CA LEU A 44 11.14 -2.63 -3.09
C LEU A 44 10.18 -2.29 -4.23
N VAL A 45 8.91 -2.68 -4.06
CA VAL A 45 7.82 -2.33 -4.99
C VAL A 45 6.98 -1.23 -4.37
N ILE A 46 6.99 -0.06 -4.98
CA ILE A 46 6.19 1.09 -4.54
C ILE A 46 4.85 1.07 -5.28
N VAL A 47 3.75 0.96 -4.53
CA VAL A 47 2.38 0.90 -5.05
C VAL A 47 1.62 2.18 -4.72
N GLY A 48 1.79 2.73 -3.53
CA GLY A 48 1.20 3.96 -3.05
C GLY A 48 2.21 5.07 -2.83
N GLY A 49 1.72 6.28 -2.62
CA GLY A 49 2.54 7.45 -2.30
C GLY A 49 1.96 8.25 -1.14
N SER A 50 2.77 9.10 -0.51
CA SER A 50 2.34 9.96 0.59
C SER A 50 1.19 10.88 0.18
N LYS A 51 0.23 11.07 1.08
CA LYS A 51 -0.87 12.03 0.89
C LYS A 51 -0.30 13.45 0.77
N GLY A 52 -0.69 14.17 -0.27
CA GLY A 52 -0.55 15.62 -0.34
C GLY A 52 0.39 16.20 -1.40
N ASP A 53 1.34 15.47 -1.93
CA ASP A 53 2.23 15.97 -2.97
C ASP A 53 1.90 15.39 -4.35
N TRP A 54 1.36 16.22 -5.21
CA TRP A 54 1.05 15.85 -6.60
C TRP A 54 2.31 15.45 -7.40
N ILE A 55 3.46 15.92 -6.95
CA ILE A 55 4.77 15.67 -7.56
C ILE A 55 5.54 14.57 -6.79
N GLY A 56 5.19 14.30 -5.54
CA GLY A 56 5.86 13.31 -4.68
C GLY A 56 5.99 11.92 -5.29
N PRO A 57 4.94 11.37 -5.95
CA PRO A 57 5.03 10.07 -6.61
C PRO A 57 6.06 10.00 -7.75
N LEU A 58 6.40 11.13 -8.38
CA LEU A 58 7.38 11.18 -9.48
C LEU A 58 8.82 11.27 -8.99
N TRP A 59 9.05 11.78 -7.78
CA TRP A 59 10.42 11.90 -7.23
C TRP A 59 10.97 10.56 -6.75
N GLY A 60 10.14 9.66 -6.25
CA GLY A 60 10.55 8.32 -5.83
C GLY A 60 11.27 7.55 -6.93
N PRO A 61 10.68 7.39 -8.14
CA PRO A 61 11.34 6.73 -9.28
C PRO A 61 12.61 7.43 -9.75
N VAL A 62 12.67 8.79 -9.72
CA VAL A 62 13.85 9.55 -10.10
C VAL A 62 15.01 9.27 -9.13
N TRP A 63 14.75 9.33 -7.83
CA TRP A 63 15.74 8.98 -6.81
C TRP A 63 16.15 7.51 -6.89
N ALA A 64 15.18 6.61 -7.11
CA ALA A 64 15.44 5.18 -7.26
C ALA A 64 16.37 4.89 -8.45
N SER A 65 16.19 5.56 -9.58
CA SER A 65 17.05 5.41 -10.75
C SER A 65 18.45 5.97 -10.53
N MET A 66 18.60 7.01 -9.73
CA MET A 66 19.92 7.57 -9.36
C MET A 66 20.71 6.67 -8.40
N TYR A 67 20.02 5.94 -7.51
CA TYR A 67 20.67 5.02 -6.58
C TYR A 67 20.94 3.62 -7.19
N SER A 68 20.17 3.19 -8.19
CA SER A 68 20.25 1.87 -8.79
C SER A 68 21.64 1.45 -9.27
N PRO A 69 22.50 2.31 -9.86
CA PRO A 69 23.84 1.91 -10.29
C PRO A 69 24.82 1.63 -9.14
N PHE A 70 24.52 2.12 -7.93
CA PHE A 70 25.46 2.07 -6.78
C PHE A 70 25.03 1.08 -5.70
N VAL A 71 23.88 0.43 -5.86
CA VAL A 71 23.33 -0.50 -4.86
C VAL A 71 22.83 -1.77 -5.53
N SER A 72 22.95 -2.91 -4.84
CA SER A 72 22.45 -4.20 -5.33
C SER A 72 20.92 -4.32 -5.27
N GLN A 73 20.24 -3.46 -4.47
CA GLN A 73 18.79 -3.48 -4.30
C GLN A 73 18.07 -2.89 -5.51
N GLN A 74 16.88 -3.40 -5.79
CA GLN A 74 16.01 -2.96 -6.89
C GLN A 74 14.83 -2.15 -6.37
N PHE A 75 14.48 -1.08 -7.09
CA PHE A 75 13.31 -0.24 -6.80
C PHE A 75 12.37 -0.28 -8.00
N LYS A 76 11.12 -0.67 -7.79
CA LYS A 76 10.11 -0.80 -8.84
C LYS A 76 8.87 -0.01 -8.48
N LEU A 77 8.34 0.75 -9.44
CA LEU A 77 7.05 1.40 -9.31
C LEU A 77 5.99 0.52 -9.96
N LEU A 78 4.94 0.18 -9.23
CA LEU A 78 3.78 -0.52 -9.75
C LEU A 78 2.67 0.48 -10.08
N LEU A 79 2.43 0.68 -11.36
CA LEU A 79 1.24 1.39 -11.85
C LEU A 79 0.17 0.36 -12.20
N ALA A 80 -0.88 0.29 -11.38
CA ALA A 80 -1.99 -0.62 -11.63
C ALA A 80 -2.73 -0.24 -12.91
N LYS A 81 -2.91 -1.20 -13.81
CA LYS A 81 -3.75 -1.06 -15.00
C LYS A 81 -5.08 -1.76 -14.72
N MET A 82 -6.16 -0.99 -14.74
CA MET A 82 -7.52 -1.54 -14.57
C MET A 82 -7.93 -2.29 -15.84
N ARG A 83 -8.15 -3.58 -15.75
CA ARG A 83 -8.65 -4.41 -16.86
C ARG A 83 -9.89 -5.16 -16.40
N LYS A 84 -10.87 -5.28 -17.30
CA LYS A 84 -12.12 -6.02 -17.01
C LYS A 84 -11.84 -7.46 -16.57
N ALA A 85 -10.90 -8.15 -17.23
CA ALA A 85 -10.53 -9.52 -16.89
C ALA A 85 -10.03 -9.67 -15.45
N ASP A 86 -9.28 -8.70 -14.94
CA ASP A 86 -8.79 -8.72 -13.55
C ASP A 86 -9.94 -8.53 -12.56
N LEU A 87 -10.94 -7.69 -12.91
CA LEU A 87 -12.16 -7.51 -12.10
C LEU A 87 -13.04 -8.77 -12.11
N ASP A 88 -13.18 -9.42 -13.26
CA ASP A 88 -13.93 -10.68 -13.39
C ASP A 88 -13.28 -11.77 -12.51
N THR A 89 -11.94 -11.91 -12.55
CA THR A 89 -11.19 -12.84 -11.68
C THR A 89 -11.39 -12.52 -10.20
N LEU A 90 -11.36 -11.24 -9.81
CA LEU A 90 -11.62 -10.85 -8.41
C LEU A 90 -13.06 -11.19 -8.00
N ALA A 91 -14.04 -10.99 -8.88
CA ALA A 91 -15.42 -11.35 -8.61
C ALA A 91 -15.58 -12.87 -8.39
N GLU A 92 -14.94 -13.70 -9.22
CA GLU A 92 -14.92 -15.16 -9.07
C GLU A 92 -14.29 -15.59 -7.74
N LEU A 93 -13.16 -14.98 -7.35
CA LEU A 93 -12.49 -15.25 -6.07
C LEU A 93 -13.36 -14.86 -4.88
N MET A 94 -14.13 -13.78 -5.00
CA MET A 94 -15.08 -13.37 -3.96
C MET A 94 -16.28 -14.32 -3.87
N GLN A 95 -16.84 -14.71 -5.01
CA GLN A 95 -17.98 -15.66 -5.06
C GLN A 95 -17.61 -17.04 -4.53
N SER A 96 -16.39 -17.50 -4.80
CA SER A 96 -15.89 -18.78 -4.29
C SER A 96 -15.40 -18.74 -2.84
N GLY A 97 -15.42 -17.57 -2.20
CA GLY A 97 -15.00 -17.38 -0.82
C GLY A 97 -13.49 -17.35 -0.57
N TYR A 98 -12.67 -17.41 -1.63
CA TYR A 98 -11.21 -17.27 -1.49
C TYR A 98 -10.79 -15.86 -1.09
N VAL A 99 -11.59 -14.85 -1.44
CA VAL A 99 -11.39 -13.46 -1.03
C VAL A 99 -12.67 -12.96 -0.37
N THR A 100 -12.59 -12.60 0.91
CA THR A 100 -13.69 -11.98 1.64
C THR A 100 -13.30 -10.56 2.03
N PRO A 101 -13.94 -9.53 1.44
CA PRO A 101 -13.69 -8.15 1.82
C PRO A 101 -14.06 -7.90 3.28
N VAL A 102 -13.17 -7.31 4.04
CA VAL A 102 -13.47 -6.84 5.39
C VAL A 102 -14.19 -5.50 5.30
N ILE A 103 -15.40 -5.42 5.81
CA ILE A 103 -16.17 -4.18 5.88
C ILE A 103 -15.94 -3.57 7.27
N ASP A 104 -15.44 -2.33 7.30
CA ASP A 104 -15.22 -1.58 8.52
C ASP A 104 -16.52 -0.85 8.93
N ARG A 105 -17.09 -0.05 8.00
CA ARG A 105 -18.32 0.72 8.23
C ARG A 105 -19.19 0.80 6.99
N THR A 106 -20.49 0.95 7.24
CA THR A 106 -21.49 1.23 6.21
C THR A 106 -22.17 2.56 6.53
N TYR A 107 -22.37 3.41 5.52
CA TYR A 107 -23.07 4.69 5.63
C TYR A 107 -24.20 4.74 4.62
N PRO A 108 -25.34 5.38 4.94
CA PRO A 108 -26.34 5.74 3.94
C PRO A 108 -25.77 6.84 3.02
N LEU A 109 -26.34 6.98 1.83
CA LEU A 109 -25.90 8.01 0.86
C LEU A 109 -26.04 9.44 1.44
N SER A 110 -27.01 9.70 2.29
CA SER A 110 -27.16 10.98 3.00
C SER A 110 -25.93 11.37 3.82
N ASP A 111 -25.16 10.40 4.29
CA ASP A 111 -24.02 10.60 5.20
C ASP A 111 -22.66 10.46 4.47
N ILE A 112 -22.65 10.56 3.15
CA ILE A 112 -21.44 10.42 2.32
C ILE A 112 -20.31 11.36 2.78
N SER A 113 -20.64 12.57 3.23
CA SER A 113 -19.65 13.53 3.75
C SER A 113 -18.94 13.02 5.02
N ALA A 114 -19.66 12.28 5.87
CA ALA A 114 -19.09 11.67 7.07
C ALA A 114 -18.20 10.47 6.69
N ALA A 115 -18.63 9.67 5.71
CA ALA A 115 -17.86 8.55 5.20
C ALA A 115 -16.53 9.00 4.58
N ILE A 116 -16.55 10.11 3.81
CA ILE A 116 -15.35 10.67 3.19
C ILE A 116 -14.40 11.18 4.28
N ARG A 117 -14.87 11.96 5.25
CA ARG A 117 -14.05 12.43 6.38
C ARG A 117 -13.38 11.26 7.11
N TYR A 118 -14.15 10.20 7.41
CA TYR A 118 -13.61 9.02 8.06
C TYR A 118 -12.53 8.32 7.19
N SER A 119 -12.75 8.26 5.88
CA SER A 119 -11.74 7.72 4.96
C SER A 119 -10.45 8.56 4.94
N GLU A 120 -10.58 9.88 5.01
CA GLU A 120 -9.46 10.83 5.00
C GLU A 120 -8.60 10.75 6.27
N GLU A 121 -9.17 10.33 7.40
CA GLU A 121 -8.42 10.06 8.64
C GLU A 121 -7.36 8.95 8.42
N GLY A 122 -7.55 8.08 7.41
CA GLY A 122 -6.57 7.08 6.99
C GLY A 122 -6.42 5.88 7.94
N HIS A 123 -7.36 5.69 8.85
CA HIS A 123 -7.34 4.62 9.87
C HIS A 123 -8.44 3.57 9.69
N ALA A 124 -9.14 3.58 8.56
CA ALA A 124 -10.13 2.54 8.24
C ALA A 124 -9.48 1.14 8.24
N ARG A 125 -10.13 0.21 8.93
CA ARG A 125 -9.62 -1.17 9.08
C ARG A 125 -10.18 -2.13 8.03
N GLY A 126 -10.90 -1.62 7.06
CA GLY A 126 -11.53 -2.38 6.00
C GLY A 126 -12.17 -1.46 4.97
N LYS A 127 -13.14 -1.97 4.22
CA LYS A 127 -13.87 -1.20 3.22
C LYS A 127 -14.94 -0.34 3.88
N ILE A 128 -15.08 0.88 3.41
CA ILE A 128 -16.18 1.78 3.76
C ILE A 128 -17.23 1.62 2.65
N ILE A 129 -18.43 1.22 3.02
CA ILE A 129 -19.53 0.98 2.09
C ILE A 129 -20.51 2.15 2.16
N ILE A 130 -20.97 2.62 1.02
CA ILE A 130 -22.05 3.58 0.90
C ILE A 130 -23.28 2.85 0.36
N ASN A 131 -24.34 2.84 1.15
CA ASN A 131 -25.65 2.31 0.74
C ASN A 131 -26.38 3.40 -0.06
N VAL A 132 -26.78 3.07 -1.28
CA VAL A 132 -27.48 3.99 -2.20
C VAL A 132 -29.00 3.76 -2.26
N GLU A 133 -29.49 2.82 -1.44
CA GLU A 133 -30.94 2.55 -1.28
C GLU A 133 -31.57 3.45 -0.22
#